data_6d47a07a916447643b7b52ab2eb8ae5a
#
_entry.id   6d47a07a916447643b7b52ab2eb8ae5a
#
_cell.length_a   1.000
_cell.length_b   1.000
_cell.length_c   1.000
_cell.angle_alpha   90.00
_cell.angle_beta   90.00
_cell.angle_gamma   90.00
#
_symmetry.space_group_name_H-M   'P 1'
#
loop_
_entity.id
_entity.type
_entity.pdbx_description
1 polymer ?
#
loop_
_entity_poly.entity_id
_entity_poly.type
_entity_poly.pdbx_seq_one_letter_code
_entity_poly.pdbx_strand_id
1 'polypeptide(L)'
;MTADLQARRRLGLTATLVREDGREDEVFSLIGPKRYDAPWKDLENQGWIAPAVCTEVRLTLDAGERMAYATAEPEERYRLAACSPRKLPIIDALLARHEGESALVIGQYVDQLTEIAEHLGAPVITGSTTVRERQRLYDAFRCGEIRTLVVSKVANFSIDLPGASVAVQVSGSFGSRQEEAQRLGRIVRPKEDGRQAHFYTVVARDTADQEYAAHRQRFLAEQGYAYAIIDAEDLTENS
;
A
#
# COMPACT_ATOMS: atom_id res chain seq x y z
N MET A 1 -1.35 25.69 14.01
CA MET A 1 -2.42 25.99 13.01
C MET A 1 -3.83 25.61 13.48
N THR A 2 -4.12 24.39 13.93
CA THR A 2 -5.48 24.05 14.45
C THR A 2 -5.77 24.63 15.85
N ALA A 3 -4.75 24.90 16.66
CA ALA A 3 -4.89 25.54 17.97
C ALA A 3 -5.44 26.97 17.89
N ASP A 4 -5.16 27.67 16.79
CA ASP A 4 -5.53 29.09 16.60
C ASP A 4 -6.94 29.24 16.03
N LEU A 5 -7.61 28.14 15.68
CA LEU A 5 -9.01 28.18 15.20
C LEU A 5 -9.97 28.43 16.35
N GLN A 6 -10.61 29.59 16.34
CA GLN A 6 -11.69 29.94 17.27
C GLN A 6 -12.98 29.21 16.85
N ALA A 7 -13.13 27.96 17.23
CA ALA A 7 -14.34 27.17 16.98
C ALA A 7 -14.99 26.75 18.29
N ARG A 8 -16.31 26.92 18.40
CA ARG A 8 -17.09 26.48 19.58
C ARG A 8 -17.10 24.95 19.75
N ARG A 9 -16.95 24.21 18.67
CA ARG A 9 -16.90 22.75 18.64
C ARG A 9 -15.87 22.31 17.60
N ARG A 10 -15.18 21.23 17.88
CA ARG A 10 -14.20 20.62 16.99
C ARG A 10 -14.55 19.16 16.80
N LEU A 11 -14.49 18.68 15.56
CA LEU A 11 -14.67 17.28 15.21
C LEU A 11 -13.42 16.83 14.42
N GLY A 12 -12.76 15.80 14.93
CA GLY A 12 -11.68 15.10 14.22
C GLY A 12 -12.19 13.78 13.67
N LEU A 13 -11.94 13.54 12.39
CA LEU A 13 -12.21 12.27 11.72
C LEU A 13 -10.89 11.73 11.17
N THR A 14 -10.57 10.49 11.47
CA THR A 14 -9.39 9.81 10.96
C THR A 14 -9.67 8.32 10.81
N ALA A 15 -9.11 7.71 9.79
CA ALA A 15 -9.13 6.26 9.64
C ALA A 15 -8.16 5.57 10.62
N THR A 16 -7.16 6.31 11.12
CA THR A 16 -6.18 5.80 12.08
C THR A 16 -5.81 6.92 13.05
N LEU A 17 -5.97 6.67 14.33
CA LEU A 17 -5.56 7.59 15.38
C LEU A 17 -4.15 7.26 15.92
N VAL A 18 -3.40 6.43 15.22
CA VAL A 18 -2.06 6.04 15.64
C VAL A 18 -1.05 7.03 15.08
N ARG A 19 -0.35 7.73 15.96
CA ARG A 19 0.81 8.54 15.63
C ARG A 19 2.08 7.73 15.90
N GLU A 20 3.01 7.76 14.96
CA GLU A 20 4.28 7.05 15.09
C GLU A 20 5.20 7.65 16.16
N ASP A 21 4.97 8.92 16.50
CA ASP A 21 5.68 9.65 17.54
C ASP A 21 5.07 9.48 18.95
N GLY A 22 3.98 8.71 19.08
CA GLY A 22 3.32 8.45 20.37
C GLY A 22 2.64 9.69 20.99
N ARG A 23 2.39 10.74 20.20
CA ARG A 23 1.80 12.00 20.68
C ARG A 23 0.32 12.13 20.41
N GLU A 24 -0.43 11.06 20.59
CA GLU A 24 -1.89 11.05 20.43
C GLU A 24 -2.56 12.06 21.39
N ASP A 25 -2.00 12.27 22.57
CA ASP A 25 -2.49 13.22 23.59
C ASP A 25 -2.55 14.67 23.07
N GLU A 26 -1.67 15.05 22.13
CA GLU A 26 -1.74 16.38 21.51
C GLU A 26 -3.00 16.55 20.66
N VAL A 27 -3.45 15.50 20.00
CA VAL A 27 -4.69 15.50 19.22
C VAL A 27 -5.89 15.57 20.15
N PHE A 28 -5.87 14.80 21.22
CA PHE A 28 -6.93 14.81 22.23
C PHE A 28 -7.04 16.16 22.94
N SER A 29 -5.94 16.83 23.21
CA SER A 29 -5.95 18.16 23.83
C SER A 29 -6.57 19.23 22.92
N LEU A 30 -6.44 19.08 21.59
CA LEU A 30 -6.95 20.05 20.62
C LEU A 30 -8.41 19.80 20.22
N ILE A 31 -8.82 18.55 20.12
CA ILE A 31 -10.11 18.14 19.54
C ILE A 31 -11.03 17.55 20.62
N GLY A 32 -10.46 16.91 21.63
CA GLY A 32 -11.16 16.18 22.68
C GLY A 32 -10.92 14.67 22.57
N PRO A 33 -11.40 13.90 23.57
CA PRO A 33 -11.17 12.46 23.63
C PRO A 33 -11.87 11.72 22.49
N LYS A 34 -11.32 10.54 22.12
CA LYS A 34 -11.94 9.62 21.16
C LYS A 34 -13.35 9.28 21.62
N ARG A 35 -14.35 9.55 20.78
CA ARG A 35 -15.78 9.34 21.09
C ARG A 35 -16.34 8.10 20.42
N TYR A 36 -15.79 7.71 19.30
CA TYR A 36 -16.26 6.59 18.51
C TYR A 36 -15.08 5.87 17.86
N ASP A 37 -15.15 4.57 17.79
CA ASP A 37 -14.25 3.70 17.06
C ASP A 37 -15.07 2.70 16.27
N ALA A 38 -14.71 2.49 15.02
CA ALA A 38 -15.31 1.49 14.16
C ALA A 38 -14.20 0.54 13.69
N PRO A 39 -14.02 -0.62 14.34
CA PRO A 39 -13.09 -1.62 13.89
C PRO A 39 -13.38 -2.01 12.43
N TRP A 40 -12.37 -2.13 11.61
CA TRP A 40 -12.53 -2.44 10.20
C TRP A 40 -13.25 -3.78 10.00
N LYS A 41 -12.99 -4.75 10.85
CA LYS A 41 -13.65 -6.06 10.79
C LYS A 41 -15.16 -5.98 11.04
N ASP A 42 -15.60 -5.06 11.87
CA ASP A 42 -17.04 -4.81 12.09
C ASP A 42 -17.68 -4.16 10.85
N LEU A 43 -16.96 -3.25 10.19
CA LEU A 43 -17.41 -2.64 8.94
C LEU A 43 -17.46 -3.66 7.79
N GLU A 44 -16.49 -4.58 7.73
CA GLU A 44 -16.49 -5.71 6.79
C GLU A 44 -17.70 -6.63 7.02
N ASN A 45 -17.95 -7.03 8.28
CA ASN A 45 -19.09 -7.87 8.64
C ASN A 45 -20.44 -7.22 8.32
N GLN A 46 -20.51 -5.89 8.36
CA GLN A 46 -21.69 -5.12 8.00
C GLN A 46 -21.79 -4.84 6.48
N GLY A 47 -20.81 -5.25 5.69
CA GLY A 47 -20.80 -5.04 4.23
C GLY A 47 -20.42 -3.62 3.79
N TRP A 48 -19.91 -2.78 4.71
CA TRP A 48 -19.46 -1.42 4.37
C TRP A 48 -18.12 -1.38 3.65
N ILE A 49 -17.28 -2.40 3.87
CA ILE A 49 -16.01 -2.58 3.19
C ILE A 49 -15.91 -4.02 2.68
N ALA A 50 -15.14 -4.24 1.62
CA ALA A 50 -14.91 -5.57 1.07
C ALA A 50 -13.99 -6.39 1.99
N PRO A 51 -14.17 -7.72 2.07
CA PRO A 51 -13.19 -8.60 2.68
C PRO A 51 -11.83 -8.43 2.00
N ALA A 52 -10.76 -8.37 2.79
CA ALA A 52 -9.41 -8.25 2.26
C ALA A 52 -8.53 -9.42 2.70
N VAL A 53 -7.74 -9.93 1.76
CA VAL A 53 -6.68 -10.91 1.99
C VAL A 53 -5.34 -10.16 1.88
N CYS A 54 -4.58 -10.15 2.97
CA CYS A 54 -3.28 -9.50 3.04
C CYS A 54 -2.18 -10.57 2.98
N THR A 55 -1.26 -10.46 2.03
CA THR A 55 -0.19 -11.43 1.83
C THR A 55 1.16 -10.73 1.68
N GLU A 56 2.13 -11.12 2.47
CA GLU A 56 3.53 -10.72 2.31
C GLU A 56 4.26 -11.76 1.48
N VAL A 57 4.84 -11.33 0.37
CA VAL A 57 5.65 -12.17 -0.51
C VAL A 57 7.11 -11.86 -0.26
N ARG A 58 7.86 -12.83 0.26
CA ARG A 58 9.26 -12.68 0.60
C ARG A 58 10.16 -13.18 -0.51
N LEU A 59 11.05 -12.32 -1.00
CA LEU A 59 12.12 -12.70 -1.92
C LEU A 59 13.47 -12.71 -1.20
N THR A 60 14.40 -13.54 -1.67
CA THR A 60 15.78 -13.54 -1.22
C THR A 60 16.65 -12.76 -2.22
N LEU A 61 17.43 -11.80 -1.74
CA LEU A 61 18.41 -11.08 -2.56
C LEU A 61 19.48 -12.05 -3.08
N ASP A 62 19.96 -11.85 -4.30
CA ASP A 62 21.09 -12.61 -4.81
C ASP A 62 22.42 -12.24 -4.12
N ALA A 63 23.51 -12.93 -4.48
CA ALA A 63 24.81 -12.70 -3.85
C ALA A 63 25.36 -11.28 -4.11
N GLY A 64 25.14 -10.72 -5.31
CA GLY A 64 25.56 -9.37 -5.66
C GLY A 64 24.76 -8.31 -4.91
N GLU A 65 23.43 -8.43 -4.89
CA GLU A 65 22.54 -7.56 -4.14
C GLU A 65 22.83 -7.60 -2.63
N ARG A 66 23.07 -8.79 -2.07
CA ARG A 66 23.42 -8.93 -0.64
C ARG A 66 24.75 -8.25 -0.31
N MET A 67 25.74 -8.36 -1.18
CA MET A 67 27.03 -7.69 -0.99
C MET A 67 26.85 -6.17 -1.07
N ALA A 68 26.12 -5.66 -2.07
CA ALA A 68 25.80 -4.23 -2.19
C ALA A 68 25.04 -3.72 -0.96
N TYR A 69 24.06 -4.46 -0.50
CA TYR A 69 23.28 -4.12 0.70
C TYR A 69 24.15 -4.09 1.98
N ALA A 70 25.04 -5.07 2.15
CA ALA A 70 25.88 -5.18 3.34
C ALA A 70 26.92 -4.06 3.42
N THR A 71 27.43 -3.59 2.28
CA THR A 71 28.46 -2.54 2.17
C THR A 71 27.90 -1.12 2.05
N ALA A 72 26.60 -0.99 1.83
CA ALA A 72 25.93 0.31 1.68
C ALA A 72 25.82 1.07 3.01
N GLU A 73 25.77 2.39 2.90
CA GLU A 73 25.44 3.26 4.03
C GLU A 73 24.01 2.98 4.54
N PRO A 74 23.73 3.19 5.83
CA PRO A 74 22.43 2.86 6.44
C PRO A 74 21.24 3.50 5.72
N GLU A 75 21.40 4.74 5.22
CA GLU A 75 20.36 5.50 4.53
C GLU A 75 20.00 4.90 3.16
N GLU A 76 20.95 4.20 2.51
CA GLU A 76 20.77 3.60 1.19
C GLU A 76 20.24 2.17 1.26
N ARG A 77 20.46 1.47 2.38
CA ARG A 77 20.10 0.05 2.52
C ARG A 77 18.64 -0.23 2.21
N TYR A 78 17.74 0.59 2.73
CA TYR A 78 16.33 0.40 2.45
C TYR A 78 16.01 0.52 0.97
N ARG A 79 16.57 1.54 0.29
CA ARG A 79 16.36 1.74 -1.14
C ARG A 79 16.87 0.55 -1.96
N LEU A 80 18.06 0.05 -1.67
CA LEU A 80 18.64 -1.12 -2.35
C LEU A 80 17.74 -2.35 -2.22
N ALA A 81 17.26 -2.65 -1.03
CA ALA A 81 16.37 -3.78 -0.80
C ALA A 81 14.98 -3.57 -1.43
N ALA A 82 14.41 -2.37 -1.26
CA ALA A 82 13.09 -2.04 -1.77
C ALA A 82 13.03 -1.99 -3.30
N CYS A 83 14.12 -1.57 -3.95
CA CYS A 83 14.22 -1.45 -5.41
C CYS A 83 14.88 -2.66 -6.09
N SER A 84 14.97 -3.82 -5.41
CA SER A 84 15.52 -5.03 -6.03
C SER A 84 14.78 -5.37 -7.34
N PRO A 85 15.49 -5.56 -8.46
CA PRO A 85 14.89 -5.93 -9.73
C PRO A 85 14.22 -7.31 -9.69
N ARG A 86 14.57 -8.15 -8.71
CA ARG A 86 13.93 -9.44 -8.47
C ARG A 86 12.44 -9.33 -8.08
N LYS A 87 11.95 -8.13 -7.79
CA LYS A 87 10.52 -7.88 -7.56
C LYS A 87 9.70 -7.94 -8.84
N LEU A 88 10.30 -7.66 -10.02
CA LEU A 88 9.58 -7.67 -11.30
C LEU A 88 8.90 -9.00 -11.61
N PRO A 89 9.59 -10.15 -11.62
CA PRO A 89 8.94 -11.43 -11.91
C PRO A 89 7.87 -11.82 -10.88
N ILE A 90 7.99 -11.34 -9.64
CA ILE A 90 6.96 -11.56 -8.62
C ILE A 90 5.71 -10.73 -8.94
N ILE A 91 5.87 -9.49 -9.38
CA ILE A 91 4.76 -8.65 -9.82
C ILE A 91 4.04 -9.30 -11.00
N ASP A 92 4.78 -9.80 -11.99
CA ASP A 92 4.21 -10.50 -13.14
C ASP A 92 3.38 -11.72 -12.70
N ALA A 93 3.93 -12.55 -11.83
CA ALA A 93 3.23 -13.75 -11.31
C ALA A 93 1.96 -13.37 -10.52
N LEU A 94 2.03 -12.31 -9.71
CA LEU A 94 0.87 -11.82 -8.96
C LEU A 94 -0.21 -11.27 -9.88
N LEU A 95 0.15 -10.49 -10.90
CA LEU A 95 -0.81 -9.94 -11.85
C LEU A 95 -1.41 -11.02 -12.74
N ALA A 96 -0.63 -12.02 -13.15
CA ALA A 96 -1.13 -13.18 -13.90
C ALA A 96 -2.14 -14.01 -13.09
N ARG A 97 -1.90 -14.19 -11.78
CA ARG A 97 -2.86 -14.87 -10.88
C ARG A 97 -4.20 -14.17 -10.80
N HIS A 98 -4.23 -12.87 -11.05
CA HIS A 98 -5.42 -12.02 -11.03
C HIS A 98 -5.77 -11.48 -12.42
N GLU A 99 -5.57 -12.30 -13.45
CA GLU A 99 -5.87 -11.91 -14.82
C GLU A 99 -7.31 -11.41 -14.95
N GLY A 100 -7.46 -10.28 -15.61
CA GLY A 100 -8.76 -9.64 -15.81
C GLY A 100 -9.25 -8.75 -14.67
N GLU A 101 -8.57 -8.74 -13.53
CA GLU A 101 -8.89 -7.83 -12.40
C GLU A 101 -8.16 -6.48 -12.51
N SER A 102 -8.74 -5.46 -11.88
CA SER A 102 -8.11 -4.14 -11.80
C SER A 102 -7.04 -4.13 -10.71
N ALA A 103 -5.80 -3.81 -11.08
CA ALA A 103 -4.63 -3.89 -10.21
C ALA A 103 -3.93 -2.54 -10.04
N LEU A 104 -3.49 -2.26 -8.81
CA LEU A 104 -2.61 -1.13 -8.49
C LEU A 104 -1.23 -1.65 -8.09
N VAL A 105 -0.16 -1.11 -8.70
CA VAL A 105 1.21 -1.31 -8.22
C VAL A 105 1.64 -0.03 -7.51
N ILE A 106 2.03 -0.16 -6.24
CA ILE A 106 2.22 0.98 -5.34
C ILE A 106 3.66 0.99 -4.83
N GLY A 107 4.33 2.14 -4.93
CA GLY A 107 5.69 2.28 -4.42
C GLY A 107 6.06 3.68 -3.99
N GLN A 108 7.26 3.80 -3.44
CA GLN A 108 7.82 5.07 -2.96
C GLN A 108 8.77 5.69 -3.99
N TYR A 109 9.58 4.88 -4.65
CA TYR A 109 10.65 5.33 -5.52
C TYR A 109 10.17 5.46 -6.96
N VAL A 110 10.27 6.69 -7.52
CA VAL A 110 9.74 7.00 -8.85
C VAL A 110 10.48 6.27 -9.95
N ASP A 111 11.79 6.12 -9.83
CA ASP A 111 12.63 5.34 -10.75
C ASP A 111 12.19 3.88 -10.83
N GLN A 112 12.05 3.21 -9.68
CA GLN A 112 11.51 1.85 -9.60
C GLN A 112 10.13 1.74 -10.28
N LEU A 113 9.24 2.68 -9.98
CA LEU A 113 7.89 2.66 -10.53
C LEU A 113 7.85 2.90 -12.03
N THR A 114 8.78 3.71 -12.55
CA THR A 114 8.91 3.94 -13.99
C THR A 114 9.37 2.66 -14.69
N GLU A 115 10.39 1.97 -14.17
CA GLU A 115 10.85 0.68 -14.67
C GLU A 115 9.74 -0.38 -14.67
N ILE A 116 8.98 -0.47 -13.57
CA ILE A 116 7.84 -1.39 -13.48
C ILE A 116 6.76 -1.03 -14.51
N ALA A 117 6.45 0.25 -14.66
CA ALA A 117 5.43 0.72 -15.60
C ALA A 117 5.82 0.42 -17.06
N GLU A 118 7.09 0.64 -17.43
CA GLU A 118 7.64 0.31 -18.74
C GLU A 118 7.60 -1.21 -18.99
N HIS A 119 8.01 -2.01 -17.99
CA HIS A 119 7.98 -3.47 -18.08
C HIS A 119 6.57 -4.01 -18.30
N LEU A 120 5.58 -3.48 -17.57
CA LEU A 120 4.17 -3.90 -17.64
C LEU A 120 3.40 -3.28 -18.82
N GLY A 121 3.97 -2.30 -19.54
CA GLY A 121 3.25 -1.48 -20.52
C GLY A 121 2.08 -0.70 -19.88
N ALA A 122 2.18 -0.36 -18.59
CA ALA A 122 1.14 0.29 -17.81
C ALA A 122 1.45 1.78 -17.57
N PRO A 123 0.44 2.64 -17.47
CA PRO A 123 0.69 4.04 -17.12
C PRO A 123 1.16 4.20 -15.67
N VAL A 124 1.97 5.25 -15.43
CA VAL A 124 2.46 5.61 -14.10
C VAL A 124 1.96 6.98 -13.68
N ILE A 125 1.52 7.10 -12.43
CA ILE A 125 1.14 8.38 -11.80
C ILE A 125 2.13 8.71 -10.70
N THR A 126 2.79 9.85 -10.86
CA THR A 126 3.76 10.38 -9.89
C THR A 126 3.36 11.78 -9.42
N GLY A 127 4.20 12.39 -8.58
CA GLY A 127 4.01 13.77 -8.15
C GLY A 127 4.09 14.80 -9.30
N SER A 128 4.78 14.47 -10.39
CA SER A 128 4.91 15.33 -11.59
C SER A 128 3.74 15.19 -12.57
N THR A 129 2.89 14.16 -12.43
CA THR A 129 1.71 13.96 -13.30
C THR A 129 0.72 15.09 -13.07
N THR A 130 0.33 15.79 -14.15
CA THR A 130 -0.61 16.91 -14.07
C THR A 130 -1.97 16.45 -13.55
N VAL A 131 -2.72 17.37 -12.93
CA VAL A 131 -4.06 17.06 -12.40
C VAL A 131 -4.99 16.53 -13.50
N ARG A 132 -4.94 17.13 -14.69
CA ARG A 132 -5.76 16.71 -15.84
C ARG A 132 -5.43 15.28 -16.30
N GLU A 133 -4.14 14.99 -16.45
CA GLU A 133 -3.70 13.65 -16.88
C GLU A 133 -4.00 12.61 -15.83
N ARG A 134 -3.79 12.93 -14.56
CA ARG A 134 -4.14 12.07 -13.44
C ARG A 134 -5.63 11.72 -13.45
N GLN A 135 -6.50 12.71 -13.63
CA GLN A 135 -7.93 12.47 -13.70
C GLN A 135 -8.30 11.56 -14.89
N ARG A 136 -7.72 11.81 -16.07
CA ARG A 136 -7.91 10.97 -17.26
C ARG A 136 -7.55 9.51 -17.00
N LEU A 137 -6.38 9.27 -16.38
CA LEU A 137 -5.92 7.92 -16.08
C LEU A 137 -6.82 7.21 -15.04
N TYR A 138 -7.31 7.95 -14.05
CA TYR A 138 -8.24 7.38 -13.08
C TYR A 138 -9.60 7.06 -13.69
N ASP A 139 -10.11 7.89 -14.56
CA ASP A 139 -11.39 7.64 -15.24
C ASP A 139 -11.24 6.41 -16.16
N ALA A 140 -10.14 6.31 -16.92
CA ALA A 140 -9.82 5.15 -17.74
C ALA A 140 -9.66 3.85 -16.90
N PHE A 141 -9.09 3.96 -15.69
CA PHE A 141 -9.00 2.82 -14.76
C PHE A 141 -10.37 2.43 -14.21
N ARG A 142 -11.23 3.39 -13.86
CA ARG A 142 -12.58 3.13 -13.38
C ARG A 142 -13.47 2.45 -14.42
N CYS A 143 -13.38 2.86 -15.68
CA CYS A 143 -14.18 2.25 -16.75
C CYS A 143 -13.56 0.97 -17.31
N GLY A 144 -12.40 0.54 -16.79
CA GLY A 144 -11.73 -0.70 -17.18
C GLY A 144 -10.95 -0.65 -18.49
N GLU A 145 -10.75 0.53 -19.08
CA GLU A 145 -9.85 0.71 -20.23
C GLU A 145 -8.40 0.45 -19.86
N ILE A 146 -8.03 0.81 -18.62
CA ILE A 146 -6.73 0.51 -18.02
C ILE A 146 -6.98 -0.47 -16.88
N ARG A 147 -6.34 -1.64 -16.91
CA ARG A 147 -6.47 -2.67 -15.88
C ARG A 147 -5.38 -2.61 -14.83
N THR A 148 -4.18 -2.17 -15.21
CA THR A 148 -3.04 -2.01 -14.30
C THR A 148 -2.63 -0.55 -14.26
N LEU A 149 -2.47 -0.01 -13.07
CA LEU A 149 -2.03 1.37 -12.85
C LEU A 149 -0.90 1.38 -11.83
N VAL A 150 0.24 2.00 -12.20
CA VAL A 150 1.38 2.17 -11.30
C VAL A 150 1.28 3.53 -10.63
N VAL A 151 1.39 3.59 -9.31
CA VAL A 151 1.16 4.84 -8.57
C VAL A 151 2.23 5.09 -7.51
N SER A 152 2.75 6.30 -7.48
CA SER A 152 3.65 6.72 -6.41
C SER A 152 2.90 7.09 -5.13
N LYS A 153 3.62 7.12 -4.02
CA LYS A 153 3.12 7.55 -2.71
C LYS A 153 2.31 8.87 -2.77
N VAL A 154 2.79 9.86 -3.52
CA VAL A 154 2.14 11.18 -3.61
C VAL A 154 0.76 11.09 -4.27
N ALA A 155 0.57 10.16 -5.20
CA ALA A 155 -0.72 9.94 -5.84
C ALA A 155 -1.72 9.23 -4.92
N ASN A 156 -1.25 8.52 -3.88
CA ASN A 156 -2.10 7.77 -2.96
C ASN A 156 -3.02 8.65 -2.09
N PHE A 157 -2.63 9.89 -1.80
CA PHE A 157 -3.34 10.73 -0.82
C PHE A 157 -4.55 11.48 -1.39
N SER A 158 -4.70 11.56 -2.69
CA SER A 158 -5.59 12.57 -3.29
C SER A 158 -6.85 12.04 -3.95
N ILE A 159 -7.01 10.72 -4.18
CA ILE A 159 -8.08 10.25 -5.07
C ILE A 159 -8.70 8.94 -4.64
N ASP A 160 -10.00 8.93 -4.81
CA ASP A 160 -10.89 7.81 -4.74
C ASP A 160 -10.71 6.90 -5.98
N LEU A 161 -10.08 5.73 -5.81
CA LEU A 161 -9.93 4.70 -6.83
C LEU A 161 -10.93 3.56 -6.57
N PRO A 162 -12.20 3.72 -6.91
CA PRO A 162 -13.14 2.62 -6.79
C PRO A 162 -12.79 1.52 -7.80
N GLY A 163 -12.90 0.29 -7.41
CA GLY A 163 -12.79 -0.83 -8.33
C GLY A 163 -11.47 -1.58 -8.38
N ALA A 164 -10.40 -1.11 -7.72
CA ALA A 164 -9.19 -1.91 -7.59
C ALA A 164 -9.46 -3.18 -6.78
N SER A 165 -9.17 -4.34 -7.39
CA SER A 165 -9.34 -5.65 -6.75
C SER A 165 -8.04 -6.12 -6.12
N VAL A 166 -6.93 -5.72 -6.72
CA VAL A 166 -5.59 -6.15 -6.36
C VAL A 166 -4.72 -4.94 -6.12
N ALA A 167 -3.90 -4.96 -5.08
CA ALA A 167 -2.79 -4.05 -4.92
C ALA A 167 -1.52 -4.80 -4.63
N VAL A 168 -0.44 -4.39 -5.29
CA VAL A 168 0.91 -4.90 -5.08
C VAL A 168 1.79 -3.76 -4.61
N GLN A 169 2.16 -3.78 -3.34
CA GLN A 169 3.07 -2.81 -2.77
C GLN A 169 4.51 -3.29 -2.93
N VAL A 170 5.32 -2.55 -3.66
CA VAL A 170 6.73 -2.90 -3.96
C VAL A 170 7.74 -2.16 -3.10
N SER A 171 7.36 -1.01 -2.58
CA SER A 171 8.13 -0.22 -1.60
C SER A 171 7.18 0.66 -0.79
N GLY A 172 7.57 1.02 0.42
CA GLY A 172 6.72 1.83 1.31
C GLY A 172 7.55 2.84 2.09
N SER A 173 6.90 3.80 2.74
CA SER A 173 7.56 4.68 3.68
C SER A 173 7.89 3.94 4.98
N PHE A 174 8.81 4.50 5.72
CA PHE A 174 9.32 4.00 6.98
C PHE A 174 8.19 3.61 7.96
N GLY A 175 7.76 2.34 7.88
CA GLY A 175 6.87 1.72 8.86
C GLY A 175 5.52 2.40 9.11
N SER A 176 5.06 3.33 8.26
CA SER A 176 3.87 4.12 8.51
C SER A 176 2.59 3.29 8.51
N ARG A 177 2.07 3.00 9.70
CA ARG A 177 0.77 2.35 9.90
C ARG A 177 -0.36 3.15 9.25
N GLN A 178 -0.28 4.47 9.30
CA GLN A 178 -1.27 5.36 8.72
C GLN A 178 -1.33 5.26 7.19
N GLU A 179 -0.16 5.17 6.55
CA GLU A 179 -0.11 4.99 5.09
C GLU A 179 -0.67 3.64 4.67
N GLU A 180 -0.35 2.58 5.40
CA GLU A 180 -0.86 1.24 5.14
C GLU A 180 -2.39 1.20 5.25
N ALA A 181 -2.95 1.77 6.30
CA ALA A 181 -4.39 1.91 6.47
C ALA A 181 -5.06 2.65 5.32
N GLN A 182 -4.46 3.76 4.88
CA GLN A 182 -5.00 4.54 3.77
C GLN A 182 -4.93 3.79 2.44
N ARG A 183 -3.87 3.01 2.21
CA ARG A 183 -3.73 2.17 1.01
C ARG A 183 -4.76 1.05 1.00
N LEU A 184 -4.84 0.28 2.08
CA LEU A 184 -5.81 -0.79 2.21
C LEU A 184 -7.23 -0.25 2.10
N GLY A 185 -7.56 0.86 2.78
CA GLY A 185 -8.87 1.48 2.74
C GLY A 185 -9.34 1.93 1.35
N ARG A 186 -8.43 2.06 0.37
CA ARG A 186 -8.79 2.36 -1.02
C ARG A 186 -9.17 1.13 -1.82
N ILE A 187 -8.65 -0.03 -1.43
CA ILE A 187 -8.85 -1.31 -2.11
C ILE A 187 -10.05 -2.05 -1.55
N VAL A 188 -10.25 -1.98 -0.23
CA VAL A 188 -11.34 -2.67 0.49
C VAL A 188 -12.70 -2.00 0.36
N ARG A 189 -12.98 -1.36 -0.77
CA ARG A 189 -14.31 -0.81 -1.02
C ARG A 189 -15.27 -1.91 -1.43
N PRO A 190 -16.54 -1.81 -0.99
CA PRO A 190 -17.55 -2.77 -1.41
C PRO A 190 -17.60 -2.85 -2.94
N LYS A 191 -17.61 -4.06 -3.45
CA LYS A 191 -17.79 -4.36 -4.87
C LYS A 191 -19.18 -4.95 -5.04
N GLU A 192 -19.82 -4.61 -6.16
CA GLU A 192 -21.16 -5.13 -6.48
C GLU A 192 -21.20 -6.66 -6.59
N ASP A 193 -20.06 -7.26 -6.93
CA ASP A 193 -19.92 -8.71 -7.11
C ASP A 193 -19.48 -9.47 -5.85
N GLY A 194 -19.25 -8.77 -4.72
CA GLY A 194 -18.86 -9.38 -3.44
C GLY A 194 -17.47 -10.02 -3.41
N ARG A 195 -16.63 -9.81 -4.45
CA ARG A 195 -15.27 -10.38 -4.51
C ARG A 195 -14.37 -9.78 -3.43
N GLN A 196 -13.44 -10.61 -2.93
CA GLN A 196 -12.40 -10.19 -1.98
C GLN A 196 -11.40 -9.25 -2.65
N ALA A 197 -10.85 -8.34 -1.86
CA ALA A 197 -9.70 -7.54 -2.26
C ALA A 197 -8.40 -8.26 -1.86
N HIS A 198 -7.39 -8.19 -2.72
CA HIS A 198 -6.07 -8.79 -2.47
C HIS A 198 -5.03 -7.70 -2.31
N PHE A 199 -4.33 -7.72 -1.18
CA PHE A 199 -3.26 -6.78 -0.88
C PHE A 199 -1.95 -7.53 -0.67
N TYR A 200 -1.03 -7.38 -1.63
CA TYR A 200 0.28 -7.99 -1.60
C TYR A 200 1.35 -6.97 -1.20
N THR A 201 2.28 -7.37 -0.35
CA THR A 201 3.49 -6.61 -0.05
C THR A 201 4.70 -7.45 -0.44
N VAL A 202 5.49 -6.98 -1.41
CA VAL A 202 6.69 -7.69 -1.89
C VAL A 202 7.92 -7.17 -1.14
N VAL A 203 8.59 -8.05 -0.41
CA VAL A 203 9.59 -7.70 0.60
C VAL A 203 10.88 -8.47 0.39
N ALA A 204 12.01 -7.80 0.46
CA ALA A 204 13.32 -8.46 0.47
C ALA A 204 13.63 -8.98 1.90
N ARG A 205 13.82 -10.30 2.00
CA ARG A 205 14.10 -11.00 3.27
C ARG A 205 15.43 -10.55 3.88
N ASP A 206 15.51 -10.54 5.20
CA ASP A 206 16.70 -10.23 6.00
C ASP A 206 17.28 -8.83 5.72
N THR A 207 16.40 -7.87 5.43
CA THR A 207 16.76 -6.48 5.12
C THR A 207 15.86 -5.49 5.87
N ALA A 208 16.22 -4.20 5.80
CA ALA A 208 15.38 -3.12 6.31
C ALA A 208 13.98 -3.08 5.66
N ASP A 209 13.80 -3.62 4.44
CA ASP A 209 12.50 -3.72 3.80
C ASP A 209 11.57 -4.66 4.59
N GLN A 210 12.10 -5.79 5.09
CA GLN A 210 11.37 -6.71 5.96
C GLN A 210 11.05 -6.10 7.32
N GLU A 211 11.99 -5.36 7.91
CA GLU A 211 11.75 -4.68 9.19
C GLU A 211 10.59 -3.67 9.08
N TYR A 212 10.58 -2.89 8.00
CA TYR A 212 9.50 -1.93 7.75
C TYR A 212 8.16 -2.61 7.44
N ALA A 213 8.19 -3.74 6.72
CA ALA A 213 7.00 -4.54 6.48
C ALA A 213 6.40 -5.09 7.79
N ALA A 214 7.23 -5.56 8.73
CA ALA A 214 6.78 -6.06 10.02
C ALA A 214 6.02 -4.98 10.85
N HIS A 215 6.43 -3.72 10.76
CA HIS A 215 5.70 -2.62 11.39
C HIS A 215 4.32 -2.40 10.76
N ARG A 216 4.22 -2.50 9.43
CA ARG A 216 2.95 -2.37 8.70
C ARG A 216 2.03 -3.55 8.99
N GLN A 217 2.58 -4.76 9.00
CA GLN A 217 1.86 -6.00 9.33
C GLN A 217 1.15 -5.92 10.68
N ARG A 218 1.83 -5.37 11.68
CA ARG A 218 1.23 -5.22 13.02
C ARG A 218 -0.08 -4.42 12.97
N PHE A 219 -0.13 -3.35 12.19
CA PHE A 219 -1.37 -2.58 12.01
C PHE A 219 -2.49 -3.43 11.41
N LEU A 220 -2.22 -4.21 10.34
CA LEU A 220 -3.23 -5.06 9.71
C LEU A 220 -3.75 -6.13 10.67
N ALA A 221 -2.87 -6.73 11.45
CA ALA A 221 -3.24 -7.70 12.48
C ALA A 221 -4.10 -7.06 13.62
N GLU A 222 -3.76 -5.85 14.05
CA GLU A 222 -4.54 -5.07 15.02
C GLU A 222 -5.96 -4.73 14.50
N GLN A 223 -6.12 -4.58 13.17
CA GLN A 223 -7.44 -4.39 12.54
C GLN A 223 -8.20 -5.71 12.30
N GLY A 224 -7.63 -6.85 12.67
CA GLY A 224 -8.26 -8.17 12.56
C GLY A 224 -8.14 -8.83 11.20
N TYR A 225 -7.27 -8.33 10.30
CA TYR A 225 -7.01 -9.00 9.02
C TYR A 225 -6.12 -10.22 9.19
N ALA A 226 -6.48 -11.29 8.48
CA ALA A 226 -5.60 -12.43 8.28
C ALA A 226 -4.40 -11.98 7.42
N TYR A 227 -3.20 -12.30 7.89
CA TYR A 227 -1.96 -11.95 7.23
C TYR A 227 -1.17 -13.22 6.95
N ALA A 228 -1.01 -13.54 5.67
CA ALA A 228 -0.22 -14.68 5.22
C ALA A 228 1.18 -14.21 4.82
N ILE A 229 2.17 -15.06 5.07
CA ILE A 229 3.54 -14.87 4.58
C ILE A 229 3.85 -16.06 3.67
N ILE A 230 4.29 -15.78 2.46
CA ILE A 230 4.68 -16.79 1.47
C ILE A 230 6.06 -16.46 0.90
N ASP A 231 6.76 -17.45 0.43
CA ASP A 231 8.00 -17.28 -0.28
C ASP A 231 7.74 -17.02 -1.79
N ALA A 232 8.57 -16.21 -2.40
CA ALA A 232 8.42 -15.87 -3.82
C ALA A 232 8.53 -17.10 -4.74
N GLU A 233 9.32 -18.09 -4.32
CA GLU A 233 9.49 -19.37 -5.01
C GLU A 233 8.16 -20.13 -5.09
N ASP A 234 7.31 -20.06 -4.05
CA ASP A 234 6.01 -20.75 -4.01
C ASP A 234 4.99 -20.17 -5.01
N LEU A 235 5.20 -18.93 -5.48
CA LEU A 235 4.35 -18.31 -6.49
C LEU A 235 4.63 -18.85 -7.89
N THR A 236 5.88 -19.18 -8.17
CA THR A 236 6.33 -19.59 -9.50
C THR A 236 6.14 -21.08 -9.77
N GLU A 237 6.02 -21.91 -8.73
CA GLU A 237 5.81 -23.36 -8.84
C GLU A 237 4.33 -23.75 -9.11
N ASN A 238 3.39 -22.82 -8.89
CA ASN A 238 1.95 -23.04 -9.02
C ASN A 238 1.31 -22.29 -10.21
N SER A 239 2.10 -21.84 -11.19
CA SER A 239 1.64 -21.07 -12.36
C SER A 239 1.65 -21.90 -13.65
#